data_4213493cfe01ed416c8e3e401617a11f
#
_entry.id   4213493cfe01ed416c8e3e401617a11f
#
_cell.length_a   1.000
_cell.length_b   1.000
_cell.length_c   1.000
_cell.angle_alpha   90.00
_cell.angle_beta   90.00
_cell.angle_gamma   90.00
#
_symmetry.space_group_name_H-M   'P 1'
#
loop_
_entity.id
_entity.type
_entity.pdbx_description
1 polymer ?
#
loop_
_entity_poly.entity_id
_entity_poly.type
_entity_poly.pdbx_seq_one_letter_code
_entity_poly.pdbx_strand_id
1 'polypeptide(L)'
;RAISYRHTNNIHFSQVKMSVTIQKMVRSDIGSAGVAFSIDPETGYNKSIVINSAYGLGELVVSGGVKPDEIVVNKRTLDNKNCDPILSKKIGDKKTKIVYDKSGTIELETSKDEENTYSLSDDQYVYLANVIDKLEKAYQELFDSPIGIDTEWALDGLDNKIYIIQARPETIHSNNETLEV
;
A
#
# COMPACT_ATOMS: atom_id res chain seq x y z
N ARG A 1 -0.29 13.30 23.08
CA ARG A 1 -1.08 13.69 21.89
C ARG A 1 -2.55 13.20 21.98
N ALA A 2 -2.85 11.92 22.20
CA ALA A 2 -4.22 11.39 22.22
C ALA A 2 -5.13 12.05 23.29
N ILE A 3 -4.63 12.28 24.50
CA ILE A 3 -5.38 12.94 25.58
C ILE A 3 -5.70 14.39 25.19
N SER A 4 -4.73 15.13 24.69
CA SER A 4 -4.92 16.51 24.24
C SER A 4 -5.95 16.60 23.11
N TYR A 5 -5.82 15.73 22.09
CA TYR A 5 -6.77 15.67 20.98
C TYR A 5 -8.21 15.41 21.46
N ARG A 6 -8.42 14.46 22.37
CA ARG A 6 -9.74 14.15 22.91
C ARG A 6 -10.33 15.33 23.67
N HIS A 7 -9.51 16.00 24.49
CA HIS A 7 -9.93 17.18 25.25
C HIS A 7 -10.36 18.31 24.31
N THR A 8 -9.55 18.60 23.27
CA THR A 8 -9.84 19.66 22.30
C THR A 8 -11.12 19.38 21.51
N ASN A 9 -11.43 18.12 21.22
CA ASN A 9 -12.61 17.73 20.45
C ASN A 9 -13.80 17.31 21.33
N ASN A 10 -13.76 17.56 22.65
CA ASN A 10 -14.81 17.20 23.60
C ASN A 10 -15.22 15.71 23.58
N ILE A 11 -14.27 14.81 23.28
CA ILE A 11 -14.52 13.37 23.26
C ILE A 11 -14.40 12.82 24.68
N HIS A 12 -15.53 12.43 25.26
CA HIS A 12 -15.54 11.89 26.61
C HIS A 12 -14.82 10.53 26.67
N PHE A 13 -14.09 10.28 27.75
CA PHE A 13 -13.26 9.10 27.92
C PHE A 13 -14.04 7.77 27.74
N SER A 14 -15.29 7.72 28.21
CA SER A 14 -16.16 6.54 28.09
C SER A 14 -16.64 6.24 26.66
N GLN A 15 -16.51 7.19 25.74
CA GLN A 15 -16.91 7.02 24.33
C GLN A 15 -15.81 6.39 23.47
N VAL A 16 -14.58 6.32 24.00
CA VAL A 16 -13.44 5.78 23.27
C VAL A 16 -13.38 4.29 23.46
N LYS A 17 -13.62 3.57 22.36
CA LYS A 17 -13.42 2.12 22.28
C LYS A 17 -12.15 1.85 21.47
N MET A 18 -11.42 0.82 21.86
CA MET A 18 -10.24 0.34 21.14
C MET A 18 -10.46 -1.14 20.83
N SER A 19 -10.24 -1.50 19.58
CA SER A 19 -10.16 -2.90 19.16
C SER A 19 -8.70 -3.30 18.95
N VAL A 20 -8.39 -4.56 19.18
CA VAL A 20 -7.08 -5.15 18.91
C VAL A 20 -7.28 -6.34 17.99
N THR A 21 -6.58 -6.33 16.86
CA THR A 21 -6.56 -7.45 15.92
C THR A 21 -5.20 -8.12 15.99
N ILE A 22 -5.20 -9.44 16.14
CA ILE A 22 -3.97 -10.26 16.11
C ILE A 22 -3.90 -10.91 14.74
N GLN A 23 -2.84 -10.60 13.99
CA GLN A 23 -2.60 -11.12 12.65
C GLN A 23 -1.34 -12.00 12.64
N LYS A 24 -1.31 -12.99 11.72
CA LYS A 24 -0.08 -13.73 11.43
C LYS A 24 0.94 -12.76 10.83
N MET A 25 2.18 -12.84 11.31
CA MET A 25 3.28 -12.05 10.77
C MET A 25 3.62 -12.51 9.34
N VAL A 26 3.63 -11.57 8.40
CA VAL A 26 4.10 -11.80 7.02
C VAL A 26 5.62 -11.61 6.99
N ARG A 27 6.34 -12.56 6.42
CA ARG A 27 7.81 -12.56 6.36
C ARG A 27 8.33 -11.72 5.18
N SER A 28 7.94 -10.45 5.17
CA SER A 28 8.42 -9.50 4.17
C SER A 28 9.87 -9.05 4.40
N ASP A 29 10.43 -9.32 5.57
CA ASP A 29 11.85 -9.12 5.85
C ASP A 29 12.78 -9.85 4.86
N ILE A 30 12.31 -10.97 4.31
CA ILE A 30 12.96 -11.74 3.24
C ILE A 30 12.18 -11.68 1.92
N GLY A 31 11.30 -10.74 1.78
CA GLY A 31 10.46 -10.44 0.62
C GLY A 31 10.43 -8.95 0.34
N SER A 32 9.24 -8.41 0.16
CA SER A 32 9.01 -6.98 -0.08
C SER A 32 7.70 -6.52 0.56
N ALA A 33 7.55 -5.22 0.73
CA ALA A 33 6.34 -4.62 1.26
C ALA A 33 6.13 -3.22 0.68
N GLY A 34 4.95 -2.67 0.89
CA GLY A 34 4.68 -1.33 0.43
C GLY A 34 3.24 -0.88 0.63
N VAL A 35 2.89 0.16 -0.09
CA VAL A 35 1.56 0.74 -0.10
C VAL A 35 0.97 0.70 -1.52
N ALA A 36 -0.34 0.66 -1.62
CA ALA A 36 -1.02 0.78 -2.89
C ALA A 36 -2.29 1.61 -2.74
N PHE A 37 -2.51 2.49 -3.71
CA PHE A 37 -3.63 3.42 -3.76
C PHE A 37 -4.52 3.08 -4.95
N SER A 38 -5.81 2.96 -4.72
CA SER A 38 -6.76 2.72 -5.81
C SER A 38 -7.07 3.98 -6.63
N ILE A 39 -6.62 5.12 -6.17
CA ILE A 39 -6.62 6.40 -6.91
C ILE A 39 -5.21 6.99 -6.85
N ASP A 40 -4.86 7.83 -7.79
CA ASP A 40 -3.60 8.56 -7.75
C ASP A 40 -3.62 9.55 -6.56
N PRO A 41 -2.74 9.38 -5.57
CA PRO A 41 -2.75 10.20 -4.36
C PRO A 41 -2.35 11.66 -4.59
N GLU A 42 -1.69 12.00 -5.72
CA GLU A 42 -1.30 13.36 -6.04
C GLU A 42 -2.39 14.10 -6.81
N THR A 43 -3.04 13.43 -7.77
CA THR A 43 -3.99 14.06 -8.70
C THR A 43 -5.45 13.73 -8.42
N GLY A 44 -5.73 12.69 -7.64
CA GLY A 44 -7.07 12.16 -7.44
C GLY A 44 -7.63 11.36 -8.63
N TYR A 45 -6.78 11.05 -9.64
CA TYR A 45 -7.23 10.30 -10.81
C TYR A 45 -7.62 8.87 -10.45
N ASN A 46 -8.89 8.51 -10.66
CA ASN A 46 -9.52 7.28 -10.16
C ASN A 46 -9.51 6.10 -11.14
N LYS A 47 -8.82 6.21 -12.30
CA LYS A 47 -8.72 5.11 -13.29
C LYS A 47 -7.37 4.40 -13.26
N SER A 48 -6.49 4.78 -12.34
CA SER A 48 -5.20 4.14 -12.12
C SER A 48 -5.08 3.63 -10.69
N ILE A 49 -4.21 2.63 -10.52
CA ILE A 49 -3.73 2.15 -9.23
C ILE A 49 -2.26 2.49 -9.16
N VAL A 50 -1.83 3.11 -8.07
CA VAL A 50 -0.42 3.43 -7.82
C VAL A 50 0.10 2.49 -6.75
N ILE A 51 1.18 1.76 -7.05
CA ILE A 51 1.82 0.81 -6.14
C ILE A 51 3.24 1.29 -5.86
N ASN A 52 3.53 1.48 -4.59
CA ASN A 52 4.88 1.75 -4.10
C ASN A 52 5.41 0.52 -3.37
N SER A 53 6.64 0.11 -3.68
CA SER A 53 7.22 -1.12 -3.15
C SER A 53 8.71 -1.01 -2.87
N ALA A 54 9.16 -1.70 -1.81
CA ALA A 54 10.57 -1.85 -1.48
C ALA A 54 10.85 -3.21 -0.84
N TYR A 55 12.10 -3.60 -0.78
CA TYR A 55 12.53 -4.81 -0.06
C TYR A 55 12.42 -4.64 1.45
N GLY A 56 12.16 -5.73 2.16
CA GLY A 56 12.09 -5.75 3.61
C GLY A 56 10.73 -5.37 4.17
N LEU A 57 10.71 -4.97 5.45
CA LEU A 57 9.51 -4.56 6.16
C LEU A 57 8.99 -3.21 5.65
N GLY A 58 7.67 -3.03 5.60
CA GLY A 58 7.00 -1.86 5.02
C GLY A 58 7.23 -0.53 5.75
N GLU A 59 7.85 -0.54 6.92
CA GLU A 59 8.06 0.65 7.76
C GLU A 59 8.75 1.79 7.02
N LEU A 60 9.79 1.50 6.22
CA LEU A 60 10.53 2.52 5.46
C LEU A 60 9.68 3.13 4.33
N VAL A 61 8.80 2.37 3.70
CA VAL A 61 7.91 2.89 2.66
C VAL A 61 6.85 3.80 3.28
N VAL A 62 6.22 3.34 4.37
CA VAL A 62 5.17 4.09 5.08
C VAL A 62 5.70 5.38 5.70
N SER A 63 6.91 5.35 6.28
CA SER A 63 7.55 6.53 6.88
C SER A 63 8.20 7.47 5.86
N GLY A 64 8.33 7.08 4.58
CA GLY A 64 9.07 7.83 3.57
C GLY A 64 10.60 7.77 3.76
N GLY A 65 11.10 6.78 4.52
CA GLY A 65 12.52 6.59 4.78
C GLY A 65 13.31 6.04 3.59
N VAL A 66 12.63 5.50 2.59
CA VAL A 66 13.23 4.97 1.37
C VAL A 66 12.48 5.50 0.14
N LYS A 67 13.18 5.67 -0.98
CA LYS A 67 12.55 5.94 -2.27
C LYS A 67 12.15 4.61 -2.92
N PRO A 68 10.85 4.25 -2.92
CA PRO A 68 10.38 2.96 -3.41
C PRO A 68 10.33 2.90 -4.94
N ASP A 69 10.16 1.68 -5.47
CA ASP A 69 9.65 1.50 -6.83
C ASP A 69 8.23 2.06 -6.92
N GLU A 70 7.92 2.74 -8.01
CA GLU A 70 6.57 3.26 -8.29
C GLU A 70 6.04 2.64 -9.57
N ILE A 71 4.89 1.99 -9.46
CA ILE A 71 4.22 1.33 -10.59
C ILE A 71 2.81 1.89 -10.70
N VAL A 72 2.46 2.32 -11.91
CA VAL A 72 1.12 2.81 -12.23
C VAL A 72 0.41 1.81 -13.14
N VAL A 73 -0.75 1.35 -12.72
CA VAL A 73 -1.54 0.32 -13.41
C VAL A 73 -2.90 0.90 -13.82
N ASN A 74 -3.33 0.63 -15.05
CA ASN A 74 -4.63 1.06 -15.56
C ASN A 74 -5.74 0.07 -15.15
N LYS A 75 -6.72 0.51 -14.38
CA LYS A 75 -7.86 -0.32 -13.97
C LYS A 75 -8.68 -0.87 -15.14
N ARG A 76 -8.84 -0.10 -16.21
CA ARG A 76 -9.69 -0.50 -17.36
C ARG A 76 -9.15 -1.67 -18.17
N THR A 77 -7.84 -1.91 -18.08
CA THR A 77 -7.17 -2.97 -18.85
C THR A 77 -6.78 -4.17 -18.01
N LEU A 78 -7.05 -4.17 -16.70
CA LEU A 78 -6.72 -5.28 -15.79
C LEU A 78 -7.29 -6.64 -16.26
N ASP A 79 -8.52 -6.64 -16.74
CA ASP A 79 -9.20 -7.87 -17.21
C ASP A 79 -8.93 -8.17 -18.68
N ASN A 80 -8.21 -7.30 -19.43
CA ASN A 80 -7.98 -7.46 -20.84
C ASN A 80 -6.63 -8.15 -21.12
N LYS A 81 -6.65 -9.43 -21.36
CA LYS A 81 -5.47 -10.26 -21.64
C LYS A 81 -4.65 -9.82 -22.87
N ASN A 82 -5.21 -8.97 -23.75
CA ASN A 82 -4.53 -8.49 -24.94
C ASN A 82 -3.79 -7.14 -24.73
N CYS A 83 -3.86 -6.56 -23.55
CA CYS A 83 -3.25 -5.29 -23.21
C CYS A 83 -2.37 -5.47 -21.96
N ASP A 84 -1.20 -4.84 -21.96
CA ASP A 84 -0.41 -4.67 -20.74
C ASP A 84 -1.12 -3.60 -19.88
N PRO A 85 -1.54 -3.92 -18.66
CA PRO A 85 -2.17 -2.96 -17.79
C PRO A 85 -1.18 -1.98 -17.12
N ILE A 86 0.12 -2.25 -17.15
CA ILE A 86 1.15 -1.40 -16.55
C ILE A 86 1.40 -0.19 -17.46
N LEU A 87 1.08 1.01 -16.94
CA LEU A 87 1.26 2.28 -17.66
C LEU A 87 2.65 2.88 -17.47
N SER A 88 3.21 2.73 -16.28
CA SER A 88 4.50 3.33 -15.92
C SER A 88 5.19 2.51 -14.85
N LYS A 89 6.50 2.43 -14.96
CA LYS A 89 7.40 1.81 -13.98
C LYS A 89 8.57 2.75 -13.72
N LYS A 90 8.76 3.10 -12.45
CA LYS A 90 9.91 3.87 -12.00
C LYS A 90 10.63 3.08 -10.90
N ILE A 91 11.89 2.76 -11.12
CA ILE A 91 12.68 2.09 -10.12
C ILE A 91 13.12 3.09 -9.04
N GLY A 92 12.96 2.70 -7.77
CA GLY A 92 13.46 3.43 -6.62
C GLY A 92 14.93 3.14 -6.35
N ASP A 93 15.61 3.98 -5.58
CA ASP A 93 16.98 3.71 -5.19
C ASP A 93 17.12 2.71 -4.04
N LYS A 94 16.05 2.47 -3.27
CA LYS A 94 15.89 1.41 -2.25
C LYS A 94 17.17 1.04 -1.48
N LYS A 95 17.94 2.06 -1.05
CA LYS A 95 19.30 1.88 -0.49
C LYS A 95 19.34 1.09 0.80
N THR A 96 18.23 1.09 1.56
CA THR A 96 18.14 0.40 2.84
C THR A 96 16.85 -0.39 2.94
N LYS A 97 16.88 -1.42 3.76
CA LYS A 97 15.72 -2.26 4.12
C LYS A 97 15.75 -2.58 5.59
N ILE A 98 14.57 -2.77 6.20
CA ILE A 98 14.44 -3.25 7.56
C ILE A 98 14.15 -4.76 7.53
N VAL A 99 14.86 -5.51 8.35
CA VAL A 99 14.69 -6.96 8.50
C VAL A 99 14.60 -7.35 9.98
N TYR A 100 14.10 -8.56 10.27
CA TYR A 100 14.11 -9.07 11.63
C TYR A 100 15.53 -9.50 12.06
N ASP A 101 15.83 -9.24 13.32
CA ASP A 101 16.99 -9.75 14.04
C ASP A 101 16.56 -10.38 15.38
N LYS A 102 17.51 -10.98 16.10
CA LYS A 102 17.26 -11.68 17.37
C LYS A 102 16.61 -10.80 18.46
N SER A 103 16.84 -9.49 18.41
CA SER A 103 16.36 -8.51 19.39
C SER A 103 15.26 -7.58 18.88
N GLY A 104 14.77 -7.80 17.65
CA GLY A 104 13.75 -6.92 17.03
C GLY A 104 13.95 -6.72 15.55
N THR A 105 14.13 -5.49 15.12
CA THR A 105 14.39 -5.12 13.72
C THR A 105 15.71 -4.37 13.59
N ILE A 106 16.38 -4.55 12.47
CA ILE A 106 17.59 -3.80 12.11
C ILE A 106 17.46 -3.26 10.69
N GLU A 107 18.09 -2.11 10.46
CA GLU A 107 18.21 -1.54 9.12
C GLU A 107 19.52 -2.04 8.49
N LEU A 108 19.44 -2.50 7.25
CA LEU A 108 20.55 -3.00 6.47
C LEU A 108 20.62 -2.27 5.12
N GLU A 109 21.82 -2.12 4.57
CA GLU A 109 21.96 -1.72 3.17
C GLU A 109 21.48 -2.83 2.25
N THR A 110 20.80 -2.45 1.17
CA THR A 110 20.42 -3.37 0.10
C THR A 110 21.61 -3.72 -0.76
N SER A 111 21.57 -4.88 -1.41
CA SER A 111 22.56 -5.24 -2.41
C SER A 111 22.41 -4.39 -3.68
N LYS A 112 23.45 -4.31 -4.49
CA LYS A 112 23.39 -3.63 -5.79
C LYS A 112 22.38 -4.25 -6.75
N ASP A 113 22.13 -5.53 -6.64
CA ASP A 113 21.10 -6.22 -7.42
C ASP A 113 19.70 -5.77 -6.98
N GLU A 114 19.43 -5.68 -5.67
CA GLU A 114 18.17 -5.17 -5.13
C GLU A 114 17.94 -3.70 -5.50
N GLU A 115 18.97 -2.85 -5.47
CA GLU A 115 18.85 -1.45 -5.91
C GLU A 115 18.45 -1.33 -7.38
N ASN A 116 18.93 -2.23 -8.24
CA ASN A 116 18.75 -2.17 -9.69
C ASN A 116 17.63 -3.05 -10.23
N THR A 117 16.90 -3.76 -9.38
CA THR A 117 15.77 -4.61 -9.76
C THR A 117 14.49 -4.15 -9.06
N TYR A 118 13.33 -4.37 -9.69
CA TYR A 118 12.06 -4.12 -9.05
C TYR A 118 11.81 -5.15 -7.93
N SER A 119 11.21 -4.68 -6.83
CA SER A 119 10.97 -5.51 -5.65
C SER A 119 9.81 -6.51 -5.82
N LEU A 120 9.03 -6.41 -6.89
CA LEU A 120 8.04 -7.39 -7.36
C LEU A 120 8.23 -7.65 -8.87
N SER A 121 7.78 -8.81 -9.34
CA SER A 121 7.62 -9.08 -10.77
C SER A 121 6.40 -8.36 -11.35
N ASP A 122 6.35 -8.21 -12.68
CA ASP A 122 5.21 -7.60 -13.37
C ASP A 122 3.91 -8.38 -13.11
N ASP A 123 3.95 -9.70 -13.09
CA ASP A 123 2.79 -10.53 -12.74
C ASP A 123 2.31 -10.28 -11.31
N GLN A 124 3.23 -10.08 -10.36
CA GLN A 124 2.89 -9.75 -8.97
C GLN A 124 2.28 -8.36 -8.84
N TYR A 125 2.78 -7.35 -9.58
CA TYR A 125 2.16 -6.02 -9.64
C TYR A 125 0.74 -6.08 -10.21
N VAL A 126 0.54 -6.79 -11.30
CA VAL A 126 -0.80 -6.97 -11.92
C VAL A 126 -1.73 -7.73 -10.99
N TYR A 127 -1.25 -8.78 -10.32
CA TYR A 127 -2.04 -9.51 -9.32
C TYR A 127 -2.47 -8.59 -8.17
N LEU A 128 -1.53 -7.83 -7.60
CA LEU A 128 -1.82 -6.88 -6.52
C LEU A 128 -2.83 -5.82 -6.97
N ALA A 129 -2.65 -5.25 -8.17
CA ALA A 129 -3.60 -4.28 -8.72
C ALA A 129 -5.02 -4.86 -8.85
N ASN A 130 -5.18 -6.12 -9.27
CA ASN A 130 -6.47 -6.81 -9.29
C ASN A 130 -7.09 -6.97 -7.90
N VAL A 131 -6.26 -7.24 -6.88
CA VAL A 131 -6.74 -7.30 -5.48
C VAL A 131 -7.21 -5.94 -5.01
N ILE A 132 -6.46 -4.87 -5.29
CA ILE A 132 -6.82 -3.50 -4.91
C ILE A 132 -8.12 -3.05 -5.60
N ASP A 133 -8.30 -3.33 -6.89
CA ASP A 133 -9.53 -3.00 -7.62
C ASP A 133 -10.76 -3.71 -7.02
N LYS A 134 -10.61 -4.98 -6.63
CA LYS A 134 -11.69 -5.72 -5.95
C LYS A 134 -12.00 -5.16 -4.57
N LEU A 135 -10.98 -4.78 -3.80
CA LEU A 135 -11.16 -4.17 -2.49
C LEU A 135 -11.85 -2.81 -2.61
N GLU A 136 -11.45 -1.97 -3.56
CA GLU A 136 -12.12 -0.70 -3.82
C GLU A 136 -13.61 -0.89 -4.09
N LYS A 137 -13.97 -1.82 -4.99
CA LYS A 137 -15.37 -2.14 -5.31
C LYS A 137 -16.15 -2.61 -4.07
N ALA A 138 -15.56 -3.47 -3.24
CA ALA A 138 -16.18 -3.93 -2.01
C ALA A 138 -16.39 -2.79 -0.99
N TYR A 139 -15.45 -1.86 -0.90
CA TYR A 139 -15.59 -0.66 -0.05
C TYR A 139 -16.66 0.28 -0.58
N GLN A 140 -16.72 0.51 -1.90
CA GLN A 140 -17.76 1.32 -2.53
C GLN A 140 -19.17 0.76 -2.27
N GLU A 141 -19.34 -0.56 -2.38
CA GLU A 141 -20.60 -1.24 -2.03
C GLU A 141 -20.93 -1.10 -0.54
N LEU A 142 -19.94 -1.27 0.35
CA LEU A 142 -20.13 -1.20 1.81
C LEU A 142 -20.54 0.19 2.27
N PHE A 143 -19.97 1.24 1.68
CA PHE A 143 -20.19 2.63 2.09
C PHE A 143 -21.20 3.37 1.21
N ASP A 144 -21.72 2.72 0.16
CA ASP A 144 -22.60 3.32 -0.85
C ASP A 144 -22.05 4.66 -1.37
N SER A 145 -20.75 4.69 -1.67
CA SER A 145 -20.02 5.90 -2.03
C SER A 145 -18.85 5.59 -2.97
N PRO A 146 -18.55 6.45 -3.95
CA PRO A 146 -17.40 6.29 -4.86
C PRO A 146 -16.07 6.66 -4.18
N ILE A 147 -15.69 5.90 -3.17
CA ILE A 147 -14.46 6.13 -2.41
C ILE A 147 -13.29 5.34 -2.97
N GLY A 148 -12.09 5.96 -2.95
CA GLY A 148 -10.83 5.26 -3.15
C GLY A 148 -10.35 4.58 -1.86
N ILE A 149 -9.38 3.70 -1.99
CA ILE A 149 -8.77 3.02 -0.85
C ILE A 149 -7.25 3.19 -0.84
N ASP A 150 -6.71 3.21 0.36
CA ASP A 150 -5.30 3.17 0.72
C ASP A 150 -5.03 1.83 1.39
N THR A 151 -4.01 1.11 0.93
CA THR A 151 -3.70 -0.23 1.41
C THR A 151 -2.22 -0.38 1.74
N GLU A 152 -1.94 -1.10 2.82
CA GLU A 152 -0.62 -1.64 3.10
C GLU A 152 -0.61 -3.13 2.74
N TRP A 153 0.43 -3.57 2.08
CA TRP A 153 0.59 -4.94 1.62
C TRP A 153 2.00 -5.46 1.86
N ALA A 154 2.16 -6.77 1.86
CA ALA A 154 3.45 -7.42 2.00
C ALA A 154 3.51 -8.73 1.21
N LEU A 155 4.67 -8.99 0.59
CA LEU A 155 5.03 -10.27 -0.01
C LEU A 155 5.78 -11.11 1.02
N ASP A 156 5.26 -12.28 1.34
CA ASP A 156 5.93 -13.24 2.21
C ASP A 156 7.04 -13.98 1.42
N GLY A 157 8.27 -13.81 1.83
CA GLY A 157 9.41 -14.45 1.17
C GLY A 157 9.51 -15.96 1.39
N LEU A 158 8.67 -16.56 2.26
CA LEU A 158 8.64 -18.01 2.47
C LEU A 158 7.68 -18.72 1.49
N ASP A 159 6.49 -18.16 1.26
CA ASP A 159 5.47 -18.78 0.42
C ASP A 159 5.24 -18.03 -0.89
N ASN A 160 5.93 -16.91 -1.09
CA ASN A 160 5.85 -16.04 -2.27
C ASN A 160 4.43 -15.53 -2.57
N LYS A 161 3.63 -15.28 -1.50
CA LYS A 161 2.28 -14.76 -1.62
C LYS A 161 2.20 -13.32 -1.11
N ILE A 162 1.38 -12.54 -1.77
CA ILE A 162 1.04 -11.18 -1.36
C ILE A 162 -0.13 -11.21 -0.38
N TYR A 163 0.01 -10.51 0.73
CA TYR A 163 -1.00 -10.33 1.76
C TYR A 163 -1.35 -8.85 1.92
N ILE A 164 -2.63 -8.55 2.06
CA ILE A 164 -3.08 -7.22 2.47
C ILE A 164 -2.99 -7.14 3.99
N ILE A 165 -2.24 -6.18 4.48
CA ILE A 165 -2.00 -5.95 5.91
C ILE A 165 -3.06 -5.01 6.48
N GLN A 166 -3.36 -3.93 5.75
CA GLN A 166 -4.36 -2.94 6.11
C GLN A 166 -5.04 -2.42 4.84
N ALA A 167 -6.33 -2.10 4.95
CA ALA A 167 -7.06 -1.34 3.94
C ALA A 167 -7.94 -0.31 4.65
N ARG A 168 -7.99 0.90 4.11
CA ARG A 168 -8.81 1.99 4.65
C ARG A 168 -9.32 2.89 3.53
N PRO A 169 -10.44 3.60 3.73
CA PRO A 169 -10.87 4.65 2.82
C PRO A 169 -9.80 5.73 2.67
N GLU A 170 -9.54 6.14 1.44
CA GLU A 170 -8.74 7.31 1.15
C GLU A 170 -9.55 8.57 1.54
N THR A 171 -8.93 9.52 2.25
CA THR A 171 -9.65 10.63 2.89
C THR A 171 -9.36 12.01 2.29
N ILE A 172 -8.37 12.13 1.41
CA ILE A 172 -7.95 13.41 0.84
C ILE A 172 -8.82 13.77 -0.37
N HIS A 173 -8.98 12.83 -1.30
CA HIS A 173 -9.72 13.03 -2.55
C HIS A 173 -11.16 12.50 -2.50
N SER A 174 -11.46 11.53 -1.65
CA SER A 174 -12.81 10.97 -1.52
C SER A 174 -13.86 11.96 -0.98
N ASN A 175 -13.43 13.09 -0.40
CA ASN A 175 -14.32 14.16 0.08
C ASN A 175 -14.49 15.31 -0.93
N ASN A 176 -13.77 15.31 -2.03
CA ASN A 176 -13.98 16.29 -3.10
C ASN A 176 -15.02 15.73 -4.07
N GLU A 177 -16.20 16.35 -4.08
CA GLU A 177 -17.19 16.13 -5.13
C GLU A 177 -16.47 16.20 -6.49
N THR A 178 -16.63 15.17 -7.27
CA THR A 178 -16.06 14.95 -8.60
C THR A 178 -15.98 16.25 -9.39
N LEU A 179 -14.76 16.72 -9.63
CA LEU A 179 -14.50 17.56 -10.80
C LEU A 179 -14.66 16.65 -12.02
N GLU A 180 -15.88 16.63 -12.58
CA GLU A 180 -16.13 16.11 -13.91
C GLU A 180 -15.40 17.04 -14.91
N VAL A 181 -14.42 16.47 -15.61
CA VAL A 181 -13.83 17.05 -16.81
C VAL A 181 -14.24 16.21 -18.00
#